data_21b8739ef0968ed015095db68359efa4
#
_entry.id   21b8739ef0968ed015095db68359efa4
#
_cell.length_a   1.000
_cell.length_b   1.000
_cell.length_c   1.000
_cell.angle_alpha   90.00
_cell.angle_beta   90.00
_cell.angle_gamma   90.00
#
_symmetry.space_group_name_H-M   'P 1'
#
loop_
_entity.id
_entity.type
_entity.pdbx_description
1 polymer ?
#
loop_
_entity_poly.entity_id
_entity_poly.type
_entity_poly.pdbx_seq_one_letter_code
_entity_poly.pdbx_strand_id
1 'polypeptide(L)'
;VENRRQFFRLEYPAKSGPRFLSGGVSYQVLDISEQGIKLGAHSTRGLKVGGKFAGSLTFTDGETFLVYGIVKRITDETVSIQLTKPIPCRIIMAEQRRIIQLFQKRA
;
A
#
# COMPACT_ATOMS: atom_id res chain seq x y z
N VAL A 1 -23.14 -16.61 -6.04
CA VAL A 1 -22.61 -15.38 -5.56
C VAL A 1 -21.16 -15.27 -5.89
N GLU A 2 -20.80 -14.23 -6.45
CA GLU A 2 -19.45 -14.11 -6.73
C GLU A 2 -18.76 -13.25 -5.72
N ASN A 3 -17.50 -13.42 -5.64
CA ASN A 3 -16.67 -12.70 -4.80
C ASN A 3 -16.46 -11.32 -5.34
N ARG A 4 -16.85 -10.34 -4.61
CA ARG A 4 -16.63 -8.99 -5.03
C ARG A 4 -15.21 -8.58 -4.92
N ARG A 5 -14.51 -9.14 -3.95
CA ARG A 5 -13.13 -8.83 -3.71
C ARG A 5 -12.32 -10.06 -4.01
N GLN A 6 -11.62 -10.02 -5.12
CA GLN A 6 -10.83 -11.15 -5.54
C GLN A 6 -9.51 -11.26 -4.83
N PHE A 7 -9.05 -10.16 -4.24
CA PHE A 7 -7.72 -10.12 -3.63
C PHE A 7 -7.85 -9.71 -2.19
N PHE A 8 -7.10 -10.40 -1.34
CA PHE A 8 -7.06 -10.08 0.07
C PHE A 8 -6.42 -8.70 0.26
N ARG A 9 -7.04 -7.89 1.10
CA ARG A 9 -6.53 -6.57 1.43
C ARG A 9 -6.02 -6.59 2.86
N LEU A 10 -4.76 -6.23 3.04
CA LEU A 10 -4.15 -6.16 4.34
C LEU A 10 -4.14 -4.71 4.80
N GLU A 11 -4.87 -4.43 5.89
CA GLU A 11 -4.87 -3.10 6.48
C GLU A 11 -3.82 -3.05 7.56
N TYR A 12 -3.00 -2.01 7.52
CA TYR A 12 -1.97 -1.84 8.53
C TYR A 12 -2.49 -1.01 9.68
N PRO A 13 -2.22 -1.44 10.91
CA PRO A 13 -2.46 -0.57 12.06
C PRO A 13 -1.57 0.66 11.95
N ALA A 14 -1.93 1.70 12.69
CA ALA A 14 -1.23 2.98 12.59
C ALA A 14 0.28 2.80 12.71
N LYS A 15 1.00 3.35 11.75
CA LYS A 15 2.46 3.42 11.73
C LYS A 15 3.16 2.07 11.69
N SER A 16 2.46 1.01 11.32
CA SER A 16 3.09 -0.30 11.24
C SER A 16 3.30 -0.77 9.81
N GLY A 17 2.94 0.04 8.82
CA GLY A 17 3.10 -0.33 7.43
C GLY A 17 4.51 -0.06 6.92
N PRO A 18 4.78 -0.52 5.70
CA PRO A 18 6.06 -0.25 5.06
C PRO A 18 6.18 1.21 4.65
N ARG A 19 7.37 1.58 4.20
CA ARG A 19 7.61 2.94 3.74
C ARG A 19 7.37 3.02 2.25
N PHE A 20 6.82 4.13 1.82
CA PHE A 20 6.62 4.37 0.39
C PHE A 20 7.19 5.73 0.02
N LEU A 21 8.05 5.74 -1.00
CA LEU A 21 8.65 6.97 -1.49
C LEU A 21 8.28 7.18 -2.94
N SER A 22 7.84 8.38 -3.26
CA SER A 22 7.53 8.75 -4.63
C SER A 22 7.88 10.22 -4.83
N GLY A 23 8.74 10.50 -5.80
CA GLY A 23 9.10 11.87 -6.11
C GLY A 23 9.70 12.62 -4.94
N GLY A 24 10.44 11.92 -4.08
CA GLY A 24 11.04 12.55 -2.91
C GLY A 24 10.08 12.73 -1.74
N VAL A 25 8.85 12.29 -1.88
CA VAL A 25 7.84 12.41 -0.82
C VAL A 25 7.61 11.05 -0.18
N SER A 26 7.58 11.02 1.14
CA SER A 26 7.33 9.79 1.90
C SER A 26 5.86 9.71 2.23
N TYR A 27 5.26 8.54 1.97
CA TYR A 27 3.85 8.30 2.24
C TYR A 27 3.71 7.15 3.22
N GLN A 28 2.70 7.24 4.07
CA GLN A 28 2.34 6.16 4.96
C GLN A 28 1.48 5.15 4.18
N VAL A 29 1.81 3.87 4.28
CA VAL A 29 1.01 2.84 3.63
C VAL A 29 -0.10 2.43 4.58
N LEU A 30 -1.34 2.57 4.14
CA LEU A 30 -2.51 2.25 4.96
C LEU A 30 -3.00 0.84 4.72
N ASP A 31 -3.01 0.40 3.46
CA ASP A 31 -3.30 -1.00 3.16
C ASP A 31 -2.70 -1.38 1.82
N ILE A 32 -2.52 -2.68 1.64
CA ILE A 32 -2.02 -3.24 0.39
C ILE A 32 -2.84 -4.46 -0.01
N SER A 33 -2.85 -4.73 -1.30
CA SER A 33 -3.35 -5.97 -1.86
C SER A 33 -2.52 -6.25 -3.10
N GLU A 34 -2.80 -7.37 -3.77
CA GLU A 34 -2.06 -7.67 -5.00
C GLU A 34 -2.26 -6.61 -6.07
N GLN A 35 -3.42 -5.96 -6.08
CA GLN A 35 -3.77 -5.04 -7.15
C GLN A 35 -3.83 -3.58 -6.73
N GLY A 36 -3.58 -3.27 -5.48
CA GLY A 36 -3.73 -1.89 -5.07
C GLY A 36 -3.01 -1.53 -3.79
N ILE A 37 -2.81 -0.23 -3.61
CA ILE A 37 -2.20 0.34 -2.42
C ILE A 37 -2.99 1.58 -2.04
N LYS A 38 -3.23 1.75 -0.75
CA LYS A 38 -3.82 2.97 -0.24
C LYS A 38 -2.79 3.69 0.62
N LEU A 39 -2.55 4.93 0.30
CA LEU A 39 -1.53 5.75 0.96
C LEU A 39 -2.18 6.89 1.71
N GLY A 40 -1.63 7.19 2.89
CA GLY A 40 -1.95 8.42 3.57
C GLY A 40 -1.09 9.53 3.01
N ALA A 41 -1.66 10.71 2.81
CA ALA A 41 -0.93 11.81 2.23
C ALA A 41 -1.23 13.09 2.98
N HIS A 42 -0.20 13.87 3.28
CA HIS A 42 -0.38 15.18 3.87
C HIS A 42 -0.87 16.17 2.82
N SER A 43 -0.52 15.92 1.58
CA SER A 43 -0.91 16.79 0.48
C SER A 43 -1.10 15.93 -0.76
N THR A 44 -2.16 16.21 -1.50
CA THR A 44 -2.40 15.55 -2.76
C THR A 44 -2.12 16.48 -3.94
N ARG A 45 -1.42 17.58 -3.67
CA ARG A 45 -1.09 18.53 -4.71
C ARG A 45 -0.31 17.86 -5.83
N GLY A 46 -0.72 18.12 -7.05
CA GLY A 46 -0.05 17.54 -8.20
C GLY A 46 -0.52 16.17 -8.59
N LEU A 47 -1.38 15.54 -7.78
CA LEU A 47 -1.91 14.24 -8.10
C LEU A 47 -3.26 14.39 -8.80
N LYS A 48 -3.51 13.52 -9.77
CA LYS A 48 -4.77 13.53 -10.51
C LYS A 48 -5.28 12.12 -10.66
N VAL A 49 -6.58 11.94 -10.50
CA VAL A 49 -7.20 10.65 -10.81
C VAL A 49 -6.93 10.32 -12.27
N GLY A 50 -6.49 9.09 -12.51
CA GLY A 50 -6.11 8.66 -13.84
C GLY A 50 -4.64 8.90 -14.16
N GLY A 51 -3.94 9.65 -13.34
CA GLY A 51 -2.52 9.92 -13.57
C GLY A 51 -1.64 8.76 -13.19
N LYS A 52 -0.49 8.68 -13.81
CA LYS A 52 0.49 7.66 -13.48
C LYS A 52 1.15 7.96 -12.16
N PHE A 53 1.49 6.90 -11.42
CA PHE A 53 2.09 7.05 -10.12
C PHE A 53 3.11 5.93 -9.94
N ALA A 54 4.31 6.28 -9.50
CA ALA A 54 5.37 5.30 -9.32
C ALA A 54 6.17 5.65 -8.09
N GLY A 55 6.71 4.61 -7.45
CA GLY A 55 7.53 4.83 -6.28
C GLY A 55 8.16 3.53 -5.82
N SER A 56 8.77 3.58 -4.64
CA SER A 56 9.38 2.39 -4.06
C SER A 56 8.76 2.09 -2.71
N LEU A 57 8.45 0.81 -2.52
CA LEU A 57 7.82 0.28 -1.33
C LEU A 57 8.87 -0.55 -0.60
N THR A 58 9.24 -0.14 0.62
CA THR A 58 10.27 -0.82 1.39
C THR A 58 9.65 -1.41 2.64
N PHE A 59 9.73 -2.73 2.75
CA PHE A 59 9.21 -3.46 3.91
C PHE A 59 10.21 -3.45 5.05
N THR A 60 9.73 -3.86 6.24
CA THR A 60 10.56 -3.79 7.43
C THR A 60 11.78 -4.71 7.38
N ASP A 61 11.73 -5.77 6.57
CA ASP A 61 12.88 -6.64 6.40
C ASP A 61 13.90 -6.08 5.40
N GLY A 62 13.64 -4.89 4.87
CA GLY A 62 14.54 -4.25 3.92
C GLY A 62 14.26 -4.54 2.47
N GLU A 63 13.32 -5.44 2.19
CA GLU A 63 12.97 -5.76 0.81
C GLU A 63 12.24 -4.58 0.17
N THR A 64 12.64 -4.23 -1.05
CA THR A 64 12.09 -3.08 -1.75
C THR A 64 11.48 -3.51 -3.07
N PHE A 65 10.30 -2.99 -3.36
CA PHE A 65 9.61 -3.20 -4.62
C PHE A 65 9.38 -1.89 -5.32
N LEU A 66 9.58 -1.89 -6.63
CA LEU A 66 9.18 -0.75 -7.44
C LEU A 66 7.70 -0.89 -7.75
N VAL A 67 6.98 0.18 -7.53
CA VAL A 67 5.52 0.19 -7.66
C VAL A 67 5.15 1.12 -8.81
N TYR A 68 4.31 0.61 -9.71
CA TYR A 68 3.79 1.38 -10.82
C TYR A 68 2.28 1.24 -10.84
N GLY A 69 1.59 2.36 -10.98
CA GLY A 69 0.15 2.29 -10.97
C GLY A 69 -0.50 3.56 -11.49
N ILE A 70 -1.80 3.60 -11.30
CA ILE A 70 -2.65 4.70 -11.72
C ILE A 70 -3.41 5.19 -10.50
N VAL A 71 -3.47 6.50 -10.33
CA VAL A 71 -4.24 7.09 -9.24
C VAL A 71 -5.71 6.83 -9.50
N LYS A 72 -6.35 6.11 -8.59
CA LYS A 72 -7.75 5.72 -8.75
C LYS A 72 -8.69 6.63 -7.97
N ARG A 73 -8.27 7.07 -6.80
CA ARG A 73 -9.11 7.90 -5.94
C ARG A 73 -8.23 8.79 -5.10
N ILE A 74 -8.71 10.01 -4.89
CA ILE A 74 -8.04 10.98 -4.02
C ILE A 74 -9.09 11.49 -3.05
N THR A 75 -8.74 11.48 -1.75
CA THR A 75 -9.56 12.15 -0.72
C THR A 75 -8.68 13.20 -0.07
N ASP A 76 -9.18 13.86 0.96
CA ASP A 76 -8.41 14.89 1.65
C ASP A 76 -7.13 14.33 2.26
N GLU A 77 -7.15 13.08 2.66
CA GLU A 77 -6.05 12.50 3.42
C GLU A 77 -5.46 11.25 2.81
N THR A 78 -6.04 10.74 1.74
CA THR A 78 -5.58 9.47 1.17
C THR A 78 -5.53 9.50 -0.34
N VAL A 79 -4.70 8.60 -0.86
CA VAL A 79 -4.61 8.35 -2.30
C VAL A 79 -4.66 6.85 -2.50
N SER A 80 -5.54 6.39 -3.37
CA SER A 80 -5.63 4.98 -3.72
C SER A 80 -5.04 4.76 -5.10
N ILE A 81 -4.13 3.81 -5.19
CA ILE A 81 -3.41 3.50 -6.42
C ILE A 81 -3.80 2.12 -6.89
N GLN A 82 -4.20 2.02 -8.14
CA GLN A 82 -4.39 0.73 -8.77
C GLN A 82 -3.09 0.33 -9.43
N LEU A 83 -2.57 -0.83 -9.06
CA LEU A 83 -1.26 -1.27 -9.53
C LEU A 83 -1.38 -1.81 -10.95
N THR A 84 -0.43 -1.44 -11.79
CA THR A 84 -0.33 -2.02 -13.13
C THR A 84 0.52 -3.27 -13.11
N LYS A 85 1.33 -3.42 -12.05
CA LYS A 85 2.12 -4.62 -11.82
C LYS A 85 1.79 -5.13 -10.43
N PRO A 86 1.23 -6.32 -10.29
CA PRO A 86 0.76 -6.81 -8.99
C PRO A 86 1.89 -7.01 -7.99
N ILE A 87 1.55 -6.86 -6.71
CA ILE A 87 2.42 -7.30 -5.63
C ILE A 87 2.16 -8.79 -5.45
N PRO A 88 3.21 -9.63 -5.44
CA PRO A 88 2.99 -11.07 -5.27
C PRO A 88 2.23 -11.40 -4.00
N CYS A 89 1.33 -12.36 -4.09
CA CYS A 89 0.53 -12.79 -2.95
C CYS A 89 1.40 -13.22 -1.78
N ARG A 90 2.54 -13.86 -2.05
CA ARG A 90 3.44 -14.31 -0.97
C ARG A 90 3.89 -13.16 -0.10
N ILE A 91 4.06 -11.96 -0.70
CA ILE A 91 4.47 -10.78 0.05
C ILE A 91 3.32 -10.33 0.95
N ILE A 92 2.11 -10.30 0.42
CA ILE A 92 0.93 -9.90 1.19
C ILE A 92 0.76 -10.85 2.38
N MET A 93 0.92 -12.14 2.15
CA MET A 93 0.74 -13.12 3.21
C MET A 93 1.84 -13.04 4.26
N ALA A 94 3.07 -12.76 3.83
CA ALA A 94 4.18 -12.62 4.77
C ALA A 94 3.95 -11.39 5.66
N GLU A 95 3.45 -10.31 5.09
CA GLU A 95 3.13 -9.11 5.86
C GLU A 95 1.99 -9.37 6.83
N GLN A 96 1.00 -10.14 6.41
CA GLN A 96 -0.09 -10.49 7.31
C GLN A 96 0.44 -11.24 8.53
N ARG A 97 1.32 -12.20 8.32
CA ARG A 97 1.91 -12.94 9.43
C ARG A 97 2.71 -12.03 10.35
N ARG A 98 3.45 -11.09 9.78
CA ARG A 98 4.22 -10.15 10.56
C ARG A 98 3.32 -9.30 11.47
N ILE A 99 2.23 -8.80 10.92
CA ILE A 99 1.30 -7.97 11.69
C ILE A 99 0.65 -8.77 12.80
N ILE A 100 0.23 -10.00 12.51
CA ILE A 100 -0.37 -10.85 13.52
C ILE A 100 0.61 -11.08 14.67
N GLN A 101 1.85 -11.41 14.34
CA GLN A 101 2.85 -11.67 15.37
C GLN A 101 3.16 -10.44 16.20
N LEU A 102 3.18 -9.28 15.54
CA LEU A 102 3.44 -8.02 16.23
C LEU A 102 2.41 -7.76 17.32
N PHE A 103 1.14 -8.02 17.01
CA PHE A 103 0.09 -7.78 17.98
C PHE A 103 0.00 -8.85 19.03
N GLN A 104 0.34 -10.07 18.70
CA GLN A 104 0.36 -11.14 19.70
C GLN A 104 1.41 -10.87 20.77
N LYS A 105 2.53 -10.32 20.39
CA LYS A 105 3.58 -10.03 21.36
C LYS A 105 3.19 -8.94 22.34
N ARG A 106 2.24 -8.13 21.95
CA ARG A 106 1.79 -7.02 22.80
C ARG A 106 0.69 -7.41 23.76
N ALA A 107 0.09 -8.54 23.53
CA ALA A 107 -1.05 -8.97 24.33
C ALA A 107 -0.66 -9.39 25.75
#